data_e8ba42dd8b4e14cc634ac00c8d6f78a8
#
_entry.id   e8ba42dd8b4e14cc634ac00c8d6f78a8
#
_cell.length_a   1.000
_cell.length_b   1.000
_cell.length_c   1.000
_cell.angle_alpha   90.00
_cell.angle_beta   90.00
_cell.angle_gamma   90.00
#
_symmetry.space_group_name_H-M   'P 1'
#
loop_
_entity.id
_entity.type
_entity.pdbx_description
1 polymer ?
#
loop_
_entity_poly.entity_id
_entity_poly.type
_entity_poly.pdbx_seq_one_letter_code
_entity_poly.pdbx_strand_id
1 'polypeptide(L)'
;SPEYGIRAIYKLTQTYQRKYGLNSVSAIINKYAPPVENNTNGYVSRASKEIGVGINDKIDTQSKSVAISLAKAIVGVELGYQPYSQKVFEDAWLLL
;
A
#
# COMPACT_ATOMS: atom_id res chain seq x y z
N SER A 1 -6.47 -3.61 -16.61
CA SER A 1 -7.65 -3.44 -15.76
C SER A 1 -7.25 -2.92 -14.37
N PRO A 2 -8.19 -2.35 -13.62
CA PRO A 2 -7.92 -1.93 -12.24
C PRO A 2 -7.36 -3.06 -11.37
N GLU A 3 -7.89 -4.27 -11.51
CA GLU A 3 -7.46 -5.44 -10.75
C GLU A 3 -5.99 -5.77 -10.98
N TYR A 4 -5.51 -5.71 -12.21
CA TYR A 4 -4.11 -5.98 -12.51
C TYR A 4 -3.18 -4.87 -12.00
N GLY A 5 -3.62 -3.61 -12.05
CA GLY A 5 -2.87 -2.50 -11.47
C GLY A 5 -2.72 -2.63 -9.96
N ILE A 6 -3.80 -3.01 -9.28
CA ILE A 6 -3.79 -3.23 -7.83
C ILE A 6 -2.94 -4.46 -7.47
N ARG A 7 -3.05 -5.54 -8.26
CA ARG A 7 -2.18 -6.71 -8.11
C ARG A 7 -0.70 -6.32 -8.15
N ALA A 8 -0.33 -5.43 -9.06
CA ALA A 8 1.04 -4.95 -9.16
C ALA A 8 1.48 -4.24 -7.87
N ILE A 9 0.60 -3.47 -7.22
CA ILE A 9 0.88 -2.84 -5.93
C ILE A 9 1.12 -3.91 -4.86
N TYR A 10 0.26 -4.95 -4.79
CA TYR A 10 0.45 -6.05 -3.84
C TYR A 10 1.82 -6.72 -4.02
N LYS A 11 2.15 -7.07 -5.25
CA LYS A 11 3.42 -7.73 -5.57
C LYS A 11 4.62 -6.85 -5.22
N LEU A 12 4.52 -5.56 -5.50
CA LEU A 12 5.60 -4.63 -5.22
C LEU A 12 5.84 -4.48 -3.72
N THR A 13 4.79 -4.27 -2.93
CA THR A 13 4.92 -4.12 -1.48
C THR A 13 5.35 -5.42 -0.80
N GLN A 14 4.91 -6.57 -1.29
CA GLN A 14 5.41 -7.87 -0.83
C GLN A 14 6.90 -8.03 -1.15
N THR A 15 7.33 -7.61 -2.31
CA THR A 15 8.74 -7.65 -2.70
C THR A 15 9.58 -6.73 -1.81
N TYR A 16 9.10 -5.54 -1.49
CA TYR A 16 9.80 -4.64 -0.57
C TYR A 16 10.03 -5.29 0.79
N GLN A 17 9.03 -5.97 1.32
CA GLN A 17 9.16 -6.67 2.59
C GLN A 17 10.11 -7.86 2.48
N ARG A 18 9.90 -8.73 1.51
CA ARG A 18 10.68 -9.94 1.34
C ARG A 18 12.14 -9.66 1.01
N LYS A 19 12.39 -8.75 0.06
CA LYS A 19 13.73 -8.52 -0.48
C LYS A 19 14.53 -7.51 0.35
N TYR A 20 13.88 -6.49 0.87
CA TYR A 20 14.56 -5.38 1.57
C TYR A 20 14.23 -5.29 3.05
N GLY A 21 13.37 -6.16 3.56
CA GLY A 21 12.99 -6.15 4.98
C GLY A 21 12.13 -4.96 5.39
N LEU A 22 11.48 -4.27 4.46
CA LEU A 22 10.66 -3.12 4.75
C LEU A 22 9.31 -3.58 5.30
N ASN A 23 9.09 -3.42 6.59
CA ASN A 23 7.93 -3.97 7.30
C ASN A 23 7.18 -2.95 8.15
N SER A 24 7.23 -1.69 7.77
CA SER A 24 6.40 -0.63 8.35
C SER A 24 5.84 0.25 7.25
N VAL A 25 4.78 0.98 7.55
CA VAL A 25 4.20 1.94 6.59
C VAL A 25 5.26 2.96 6.17
N SER A 26 5.98 3.52 7.13
CA SER A 26 7.03 4.50 6.85
C SER A 26 8.09 3.95 5.90
N ALA A 27 8.60 2.75 6.17
CA ALA A 27 9.65 2.14 5.33
C ALA A 27 9.15 1.86 3.90
N ILE A 28 7.96 1.30 3.78
CA ILE A 28 7.37 0.93 2.48
C ILE A 28 7.08 2.19 1.65
N ILE A 29 6.42 3.18 2.23
CA ILE A 29 6.02 4.38 1.50
C ILE A 29 7.23 5.26 1.15
N ASN A 30 8.25 5.33 2.00
CA ASN A 30 9.46 6.06 1.66
C ASN A 30 10.18 5.45 0.45
N LYS A 31 10.08 4.14 0.24
CA LYS A 31 10.61 3.51 -0.96
C LYS A 31 9.68 3.70 -2.17
N TYR A 32 8.37 3.54 -1.97
CA TYR A 32 7.37 3.67 -3.03
C TYR A 32 7.27 5.11 -3.56
N ALA A 33 7.27 6.09 -2.65
CA ALA A 33 7.08 7.52 -2.95
C ALA A 33 8.17 8.36 -2.26
N PRO A 34 9.42 8.37 -2.80
CA PRO A 34 10.53 9.07 -2.16
C PRO A 34 10.27 10.57 -1.94
N PRO A 35 10.82 11.17 -0.86
CA PRO A 35 10.56 12.57 -0.51
C PRO A 35 10.93 13.60 -1.57
N VAL A 36 11.89 13.27 -2.43
CA VAL A 36 12.37 14.17 -3.48
C VAL A 36 11.28 14.54 -4.49
N GLU A 37 10.30 13.66 -4.65
CA GLU A 37 9.23 13.82 -5.65
C GLU A 37 7.82 13.87 -5.04
N ASN A 38 7.69 13.65 -3.72
CA ASN A 38 6.39 13.42 -3.09
C ASN A 38 6.30 14.10 -1.72
N ASN A 39 5.06 14.38 -1.28
CA ASN A 39 4.78 14.64 0.13
C ASN A 39 4.73 13.30 0.89
N THR A 40 5.89 12.71 1.11
CA THR A 40 6.00 11.36 1.67
C THR A 40 5.44 11.28 3.09
N ASN A 41 5.65 12.30 3.93
CA ASN A 41 5.12 12.30 5.30
C ASN A 41 3.58 12.29 5.31
N GLY A 42 2.95 13.06 4.45
CA GLY A 42 1.49 13.03 4.31
C GLY A 42 0.97 11.69 3.80
N TYR A 43 1.70 11.09 2.87
CA TYR A 43 1.40 9.78 2.31
C TYR A 43 1.48 8.69 3.40
N VAL A 44 2.57 8.68 4.18
CA VAL A 44 2.77 7.76 5.31
C VAL A 44 1.64 7.90 6.32
N SER A 45 1.30 9.13 6.70
CA SER A 45 0.22 9.39 7.66
C SER A 45 -1.13 8.84 7.17
N ARG A 46 -1.46 9.08 5.91
CA ARG A 46 -2.71 8.57 5.33
C ARG A 46 -2.74 7.04 5.29
N ALA A 47 -1.67 6.42 4.84
CA ALA A 47 -1.58 4.97 4.77
C ALA A 47 -1.68 4.32 6.15
N SER A 48 -1.01 4.89 7.15
CA SER A 48 -1.07 4.37 8.52
C SER A 48 -2.49 4.43 9.09
N LYS A 49 -3.24 5.50 8.81
CA LYS A 49 -4.64 5.61 9.22
C LYS A 49 -5.53 4.58 8.54
N GLU A 50 -5.34 4.34 7.25
CA GLU A 50 -6.09 3.33 6.50
C GLU A 50 -5.89 1.94 7.09
N ILE A 51 -4.67 1.60 7.46
CA ILE A 51 -4.34 0.29 8.03
C ILE A 51 -4.73 0.23 9.50
N GLY A 52 -4.73 1.37 10.20
CA GLY A 52 -5.02 1.44 11.63
C GLY A 52 -3.82 1.09 12.50
N VAL A 53 -2.62 1.46 12.07
CA VAL A 53 -1.37 1.21 12.80
C VAL A 53 -0.54 2.48 12.90
N GLY A 54 0.44 2.48 13.79
CA GLY A 54 1.46 3.53 13.84
C GLY A 54 2.40 3.44 12.64
N ILE A 55 3.02 4.55 12.28
CA ILE A 55 3.86 4.64 11.07
C ILE A 55 5.07 3.71 11.09
N ASN A 56 5.55 3.35 12.28
CA ASN A 56 6.70 2.46 12.47
C ASN A 56 6.33 1.10 13.04
N ASP A 57 5.04 0.82 13.23
CA ASP A 57 4.60 -0.49 13.70
C ASP A 57 4.90 -1.56 12.65
N LYS A 58 5.25 -2.75 13.11
CA LYS A 58 5.48 -3.88 12.22
C LYS A 58 4.17 -4.29 11.55
N ILE A 59 4.21 -4.41 10.23
CA ILE A 59 3.08 -4.91 9.42
C ILE A 59 3.56 -6.06 8.54
N ASP A 60 2.60 -6.87 8.07
CA ASP A 60 2.88 -7.99 7.17
C ASP A 60 2.11 -7.80 5.86
N THR A 61 2.84 -7.53 4.78
CA THR A 61 2.25 -7.35 3.44
C THR A 61 1.71 -8.65 2.84
N GLN A 62 1.96 -9.80 3.47
CA GLN A 62 1.32 -11.06 3.11
C GLN A 62 -0.08 -11.17 3.71
N SER A 63 -0.39 -10.38 4.72
CA SER A 63 -1.75 -10.30 5.26
C SER A 63 -2.66 -9.61 4.26
N LYS A 64 -3.75 -10.28 3.87
CA LYS A 64 -4.72 -9.74 2.91
C LYS A 64 -5.27 -8.39 3.35
N SER A 65 -5.69 -8.26 4.60
CA SER A 65 -6.26 -7.01 5.11
C SER A 65 -5.26 -5.86 5.08
N VAL A 66 -4.02 -6.12 5.46
CA VAL A 66 -2.93 -5.13 5.41
C VAL A 66 -2.64 -4.73 3.97
N ALA A 67 -2.49 -5.71 3.09
CA ALA A 67 -2.20 -5.47 1.67
C ALA A 67 -3.29 -4.62 1.01
N ILE A 68 -4.56 -4.95 1.27
CA ILE A 68 -5.69 -4.19 0.71
C ILE A 68 -5.73 -2.77 1.26
N SER A 69 -5.59 -2.59 2.58
CA SER A 69 -5.60 -1.25 3.18
C SER A 69 -4.46 -0.39 2.66
N LEU A 70 -3.27 -0.97 2.51
CA LEU A 70 -2.11 -0.28 1.96
C LEU A 70 -2.33 0.12 0.49
N ALA A 71 -2.85 -0.80 -0.32
CA ALA A 71 -3.15 -0.51 -1.73
C ALA A 71 -4.25 0.55 -1.87
N LYS A 72 -5.27 0.51 -1.02
CA LYS A 72 -6.31 1.56 -1.00
C LYS A 72 -5.73 2.94 -0.74
N ALA A 73 -4.83 3.04 0.23
CA ALA A 73 -4.16 4.31 0.54
C ALA A 73 -3.32 4.79 -0.65
N ILE A 74 -2.56 3.90 -1.27
CA ILE A 74 -1.75 4.22 -2.44
C ILE A 74 -2.62 4.73 -3.59
N VAL A 75 -3.66 4.00 -3.95
CA VAL A 75 -4.60 4.41 -5.01
C VAL A 75 -5.24 5.77 -4.67
N GLY A 76 -5.70 5.93 -3.43
CA GLY A 76 -6.34 7.16 -3.00
C GLY A 76 -5.44 8.38 -3.08
N VAL A 77 -4.17 8.25 -2.74
CA VAL A 77 -3.19 9.34 -2.87
C VAL A 77 -2.86 9.61 -4.33
N GLU A 78 -2.59 8.58 -5.11
CA GLU A 78 -2.20 8.74 -6.51
C GLU A 78 -3.31 9.36 -7.37
N LEU A 79 -4.57 8.99 -7.13
CA LEU A 79 -5.69 9.47 -7.91
C LEU A 79 -6.42 10.67 -7.29
N GLY A 80 -6.13 11.00 -6.02
CA GLY A 80 -6.83 12.05 -5.29
C GLY A 80 -8.22 11.67 -4.78
N TYR A 81 -8.68 10.46 -5.05
CA TYR A 81 -9.94 9.89 -4.58
C TYR A 81 -9.88 8.36 -4.73
N GLN A 82 -10.87 7.64 -4.17
CA GLN A 82 -10.94 6.19 -4.27
C GLN A 82 -12.04 5.78 -5.27
N PRO A 83 -11.68 5.47 -6.54
CA PRO A 83 -12.69 5.10 -7.54
C PRO A 83 -13.13 3.63 -7.45
N TYR A 84 -12.41 2.79 -6.71
CA TYR A 84 -12.61 1.34 -6.75
C TYR A 84 -13.34 0.83 -5.51
N SER A 85 -14.27 -0.12 -5.74
CA SER A 85 -14.99 -0.80 -4.67
C SER A 85 -14.10 -1.82 -3.96
N GLN A 86 -14.54 -2.27 -2.79
CA GLN A 86 -13.89 -3.35 -2.06
C GLN A 86 -13.73 -4.61 -2.95
N LYS A 87 -14.73 -4.92 -3.76
CA LYS A 87 -14.70 -6.08 -4.65
C LYS A 87 -13.52 -6.04 -5.62
N VAL A 88 -13.17 -4.88 -6.16
CA VAL A 88 -12.03 -4.73 -7.08
C VAL A 88 -10.73 -5.12 -6.36
N PHE A 89 -10.55 -4.68 -5.12
CA PHE A 89 -9.36 -5.03 -4.32
C PHE A 89 -9.34 -6.53 -3.96
N GLU A 90 -10.51 -7.10 -3.64
CA GLU A 90 -10.63 -8.54 -3.35
C GLU A 90 -10.32 -9.38 -4.60
N ASP A 91 -10.85 -9.00 -5.75
CA ASP A 91 -10.60 -9.70 -7.01
C ASP A 91 -9.12 -9.61 -7.41
N ALA A 92 -8.49 -8.45 -7.19
CA ALA A 92 -7.06 -8.29 -7.42
C ALA A 92 -6.22 -9.24 -6.53
N TRP A 93 -6.63 -9.41 -5.28
CA TRP A 93 -5.95 -10.35 -4.37
C TRP A 93 -6.01 -11.78 -4.89
N LEU A 94 -7.13 -12.19 -5.47
CA LEU A 94 -7.29 -13.52 -6.03
C LEU A 94 -6.40 -13.77 -7.27
N LEU A 95 -5.86 -12.72 -7.87
CA LEU A 95 -4.94 -12.84 -9.01
C LEU A 95 -3.48 -13.09 -8.61
N LEU A 96 -3.17 -13.07 -7.33
CA LEU A 96 -1.78 -13.30 -6.84
C LEU A 96 -1.30 -14.75 -7.02
#